data_9f643abcef59364c2e7269424bc136e5
#
_entry.id   9f643abcef59364c2e7269424bc136e5
#
_cell.length_a   1.000
_cell.length_b   1.000
_cell.length_c   1.000
_cell.angle_alpha   90.00
_cell.angle_beta   90.00
_cell.angle_gamma   90.00
#
_symmetry.space_group_name_H-M   'P 1'
#
loop_
_entity.id
_entity.type
_entity.pdbx_description
1 polymer ?
#
loop_
_entity_poly.entity_id
_entity_poly.type
_entity_poly.pdbx_seq_one_letter_code
_entity_poly.pdbx_strand_id
1 'polypeptide(L)'
;MKKLFKHIVYFILVTLPITFTGCSEENREIPEYKEEDKVESPVDKPVATVDTEMNQTIDAYLSSHYLWNDEYKGMKRNLNIPYVDSYDNFLQTTLMSMSTNTLDKKMNDAYGEYTLYSYVDRKEKKKSTRGVSAGVNHGIEKEDKIKSFGISNLAIVSFVDEQGGFTDHYGYVVQSVYPASTASTFGVERGTFIYEVNGKAIDKGNYMSVYLDLVAPTQSSVKLLAGNGTEEPKEITLTATEIDPTPILMHTIIEEDNHKIGYLVYEAFDAAYDNELLDVLASFKTAGITDLVLDLRYNGGGHVISSKMLAGCLAGSFCKDKIFQYYRYNKARMETVERTQKETGNAYDASAKYFYDNFVYDNYYGVNLDKYNLSQANLYILTSESTASSSELMMNSLKGIGVPFTTIGERTNGKNVGMEVEDFDKGNYSYELAPITFQYYNAQKETVPEKGLTADYTVSDWNEGYVNFGDNCEPMWAKALELITKKRSSVTSARSVSSVRVQPVSTALPSLKHQHPQGAVVYQSN
;
A
#
# COMPACT_ATOMS: atom_id res chain seq x y z
N MET A 1 -39.07 22.03 -27.43
CA MET A 1 -40.03 22.68 -26.53
C MET A 1 -39.64 22.40 -25.10
N LYS A 2 -39.25 23.43 -24.45
CA LYS A 2 -39.06 23.79 -23.05
C LYS A 2 -39.93 23.03 -22.05
N LYS A 3 -39.35 22.57 -20.90
CA LYS A 3 -39.75 23.10 -19.59
C LYS A 3 -38.77 22.63 -18.48
N LEU A 4 -38.19 23.62 -17.90
CA LEU A 4 -37.54 23.79 -16.60
C LEU A 4 -38.49 23.35 -15.45
N PHE A 5 -37.95 22.65 -14.42
CA PHE A 5 -38.55 22.71 -13.08
C PHE A 5 -37.45 22.90 -12.04
N LYS A 6 -37.45 24.10 -11.46
CA LYS A 6 -36.79 24.44 -10.19
C LYS A 6 -37.67 23.95 -9.06
N HIS A 7 -37.12 23.29 -8.06
CA HIS A 7 -37.76 23.13 -6.75
C HIS A 7 -36.93 23.79 -5.68
N ILE A 8 -37.51 24.87 -5.16
CA ILE A 8 -37.09 25.56 -3.92
C ILE A 8 -37.73 24.78 -2.78
N VAL A 9 -36.94 24.37 -1.80
CA VAL A 9 -37.43 23.81 -0.53
C VAL A 9 -37.31 24.89 0.53
N TYR A 10 -38.49 25.32 1.04
CA TYR A 10 -38.62 26.22 2.19
C TYR A 10 -38.40 25.47 3.49
N PHE A 11 -37.55 26.01 4.36
CA PHE A 11 -37.48 25.64 5.75
C PHE A 11 -38.62 26.27 6.51
N ILE A 12 -39.45 25.47 7.17
CA ILE A 12 -40.43 25.93 8.15
C ILE A 12 -39.87 25.59 9.54
N LEU A 13 -39.51 26.63 10.28
CA LEU A 13 -39.25 26.54 11.71
C LEU A 13 -40.60 26.44 12.45
N VAL A 14 -40.81 25.32 13.15
CA VAL A 14 -41.91 25.22 14.13
C VAL A 14 -41.31 25.24 15.51
N THR A 15 -41.49 26.34 16.20
CA THR A 15 -41.24 26.50 17.64
C THR A 15 -42.43 26.02 18.42
N LEU A 16 -42.27 24.98 19.23
CA LEU A 16 -43.20 24.58 20.28
C LEU A 16 -42.58 24.86 21.67
N PRO A 17 -43.29 25.50 22.56
CA PRO A 17 -42.80 25.73 23.91
C PRO A 17 -43.07 24.47 24.78
N ILE A 18 -42.00 23.97 25.39
CA ILE A 18 -42.11 22.92 26.42
C ILE A 18 -42.05 23.62 27.79
N THR A 19 -43.12 23.52 28.54
CA THR A 19 -43.23 23.95 29.92
C THR A 19 -42.53 22.96 30.84
N PHE A 20 -41.56 23.50 31.61
CA PHE A 20 -40.94 22.75 32.71
C PHE A 20 -41.84 22.70 33.93
N THR A 21 -42.13 21.49 34.41
CA THR A 21 -42.52 21.25 35.81
C THR A 21 -41.37 20.60 36.55
N GLY A 22 -40.90 21.29 37.60
CA GLY A 22 -39.72 20.90 38.35
C GLY A 22 -39.91 19.72 39.28
N CYS A 23 -38.82 19.09 39.64
CA CYS A 23 -38.62 18.40 40.92
C CYS A 23 -37.14 18.46 41.30
N SER A 24 -36.96 19.13 42.46
CA SER A 24 -35.93 19.04 43.50
C SER A 24 -34.45 18.83 43.16
N GLU A 25 -33.72 19.83 43.59
CA GLU A 25 -32.28 19.92 43.75
C GLU A 25 -31.72 18.83 44.67
N GLU A 26 -30.71 18.12 44.20
CA GLU A 26 -29.62 17.63 45.04
C GLU A 26 -28.33 18.22 44.54
N ASN A 27 -27.77 19.11 45.38
CA ASN A 27 -26.46 19.73 45.18
C ASN A 27 -25.36 18.67 45.14
N ARG A 28 -24.76 18.46 43.98
CA ARG A 28 -23.41 17.92 43.84
C ARG A 28 -22.52 19.02 43.32
N GLU A 29 -21.66 19.52 44.20
CA GLU A 29 -20.59 20.44 43.88
C GLU A 29 -19.69 19.79 42.83
N ILE A 30 -19.61 20.43 41.66
CA ILE A 30 -18.62 20.10 40.62
C ILE A 30 -17.29 20.68 41.10
N PRO A 31 -16.20 19.90 41.24
CA PRO A 31 -14.90 20.48 41.60
C PRO A 31 -14.46 21.43 40.49
N GLU A 32 -14.19 22.67 40.88
CA GLU A 32 -13.55 23.69 40.04
C GLU A 32 -12.19 23.17 39.57
N TYR A 33 -12.05 22.92 38.27
CA TYR A 33 -10.79 22.53 37.64
C TYR A 33 -9.89 23.76 37.59
N LYS A 34 -8.90 23.82 38.47
CA LYS A 34 -7.82 24.80 38.38
C LYS A 34 -6.95 24.41 37.20
N GLU A 35 -6.89 25.25 36.18
CA GLU A 35 -5.84 25.25 35.16
C GLU A 35 -4.48 25.37 35.85
N GLU A 36 -3.80 24.24 36.05
CA GLU A 36 -2.38 24.25 36.35
C GLU A 36 -1.63 24.59 35.06
N ASP A 37 -0.84 25.64 35.11
CA ASP A 37 0.05 26.11 34.06
C ASP A 37 0.83 24.95 33.48
N LYS A 38 0.42 24.47 32.29
CA LYS A 38 1.24 23.59 31.46
C LYS A 38 2.41 24.43 30.97
N VAL A 39 3.56 24.26 31.58
CA VAL A 39 4.83 24.56 30.95
C VAL A 39 4.97 23.59 29.81
N GLU A 40 4.48 23.98 28.65
CA GLU A 40 4.85 23.34 27.39
C GLU A 40 6.34 23.57 27.18
N SER A 41 7.14 22.51 27.36
CA SER A 41 8.48 22.51 26.78
C SER A 41 8.32 22.83 25.31
N PRO A 42 9.03 23.82 24.76
CA PRO A 42 8.95 24.09 23.33
C PRO A 42 9.53 22.88 22.62
N VAL A 43 8.67 22.02 22.10
CA VAL A 43 9.04 21.15 20.99
C VAL A 43 9.31 22.13 19.85
N ASP A 44 10.58 22.31 19.50
CA ASP A 44 10.98 23.14 18.38
C ASP A 44 10.21 22.63 17.15
N LYS A 45 9.15 23.36 16.78
CA LYS A 45 8.47 23.10 15.50
C LYS A 45 9.52 23.31 14.43
N PRO A 46 9.72 22.34 13.51
CA PRO A 46 10.68 22.51 12.45
C PRO A 46 10.41 23.82 11.71
N VAL A 47 11.42 24.67 11.61
CA VAL A 47 11.30 25.98 10.97
C VAL A 47 11.26 25.75 9.46
N ALA A 48 10.15 26.12 8.84
CA ALA A 48 10.00 26.04 7.39
C ALA A 48 11.09 26.88 6.70
N THR A 49 11.90 26.24 5.88
CA THR A 49 13.05 26.85 5.19
C THR A 49 12.82 26.83 3.69
N VAL A 50 13.14 27.93 2.99
CA VAL A 50 13.10 27.95 1.54
C VAL A 50 14.46 27.51 0.99
N ASP A 51 14.46 26.46 0.17
CA ASP A 51 15.62 25.97 -0.55
C ASP A 51 15.37 26.02 -2.06
N THR A 52 15.66 27.20 -2.63
CA THR A 52 15.41 27.45 -4.06
C THR A 52 16.26 26.55 -4.96
N GLU A 53 17.48 26.18 -4.57
CA GLU A 53 18.35 25.30 -5.34
C GLU A 53 17.76 23.89 -5.47
N MET A 54 17.24 23.35 -4.36
CA MET A 54 16.58 22.04 -4.39
C MET A 54 15.30 22.07 -5.20
N ASN A 55 14.46 23.08 -5.00
CA ASN A 55 13.26 23.22 -5.80
C ASN A 55 13.58 23.39 -7.29
N GLN A 56 14.69 24.03 -7.66
CA GLN A 56 15.18 24.09 -9.05
C GLN A 56 15.61 22.72 -9.57
N THR A 57 16.28 21.90 -8.77
CA THR A 57 16.69 20.54 -9.15
C THR A 57 15.46 19.67 -9.43
N ILE A 58 14.46 19.68 -8.54
CA ILE A 58 13.19 18.98 -8.73
C ILE A 58 12.46 19.51 -9.98
N ASP A 59 12.39 20.82 -10.15
CA ASP A 59 11.76 21.47 -11.31
C ASP A 59 12.41 21.06 -12.65
N ALA A 60 13.74 20.98 -12.68
CA ALA A 60 14.47 20.54 -13.87
C ALA A 60 14.17 19.07 -14.22
N TYR A 61 14.13 18.19 -13.20
CA TYR A 61 13.80 16.79 -13.40
C TYR A 61 12.36 16.62 -13.90
N LEU A 62 11.37 17.25 -13.24
CA LEU A 62 9.97 17.22 -13.66
C LEU A 62 9.79 17.78 -15.08
N SER A 63 10.48 18.86 -15.44
CA SER A 63 10.42 19.46 -16.78
C SER A 63 10.87 18.50 -17.88
N SER A 64 11.73 17.54 -17.59
CA SER A 64 12.25 16.57 -18.55
C SER A 64 11.57 15.21 -18.49
N HIS A 65 11.25 14.68 -17.29
CA HIS A 65 10.85 13.30 -17.08
C HIS A 65 9.38 13.11 -16.75
N TYR A 66 8.71 14.09 -16.11
CA TYR A 66 7.31 13.95 -15.72
C TYR A 66 6.41 13.61 -16.93
N LEU A 67 5.48 12.69 -16.77
CA LEU A 67 4.65 12.20 -17.88
C LEU A 67 3.85 13.32 -18.56
N TRP A 68 3.39 14.30 -17.79
CA TRP A 68 2.65 15.49 -18.28
C TRP A 68 3.53 16.75 -18.34
N ASN A 69 4.78 16.59 -18.76
CA ASN A 69 5.76 17.67 -18.77
C ASN A 69 5.43 18.84 -19.71
N ASP A 70 4.56 18.66 -20.71
CA ASP A 70 4.12 19.75 -21.60
C ASP A 70 3.27 20.78 -20.85
N GLU A 71 2.26 20.34 -20.07
CA GLU A 71 1.50 21.23 -19.18
C GLU A 71 2.42 21.82 -18.11
N TYR A 72 3.23 20.96 -17.46
CA TYR A 72 4.14 21.38 -16.41
C TYR A 72 5.07 22.53 -16.84
N LYS A 73 5.68 22.44 -18.02
CA LYS A 73 6.53 23.52 -18.58
C LYS A 73 5.73 24.78 -18.90
N GLY A 74 4.48 24.66 -19.30
CA GLY A 74 3.60 25.78 -19.65
C GLY A 74 3.10 26.58 -18.45
N MET A 75 3.16 26.04 -17.24
CA MET A 75 2.65 26.70 -16.05
C MET A 75 3.69 27.57 -15.33
N LYS A 76 3.22 28.55 -14.56
CA LYS A 76 4.07 29.34 -13.67
C LYS A 76 4.35 28.56 -12.38
N ARG A 77 5.62 28.25 -12.13
CA ARG A 77 6.06 27.54 -10.92
C ARG A 77 6.61 28.49 -9.88
N ASN A 78 6.31 28.23 -8.61
CA ASN A 78 6.87 28.98 -7.48
C ASN A 78 8.02 28.20 -6.84
N LEU A 79 9.25 28.55 -7.13
CA LEU A 79 10.44 27.90 -6.58
C LEU A 79 10.77 28.31 -5.12
N ASN A 80 10.00 29.24 -4.55
CA ASN A 80 10.17 29.70 -3.15
C ASN A 80 9.19 29.02 -2.18
N ILE A 81 8.72 27.81 -2.50
CA ILE A 81 7.91 27.02 -1.57
C ILE A 81 8.84 26.46 -0.50
N PRO A 82 8.55 26.73 0.80
CA PRO A 82 9.36 26.20 1.88
C PRO A 82 9.16 24.70 2.07
N TYR A 83 10.22 24.00 2.47
CA TYR A 83 10.14 22.62 2.94
C TYR A 83 10.16 22.58 4.47
N VAL A 84 9.63 21.50 5.05
CA VAL A 84 9.68 21.25 6.49
C VAL A 84 10.59 20.04 6.76
N ASP A 85 10.19 18.86 6.34
CA ASP A 85 10.95 17.62 6.51
C ASP A 85 11.45 17.03 5.19
N SER A 86 10.74 17.30 4.10
CA SER A 86 11.10 16.90 2.74
C SER A 86 10.71 17.99 1.75
N TYR A 87 11.15 17.85 0.50
CA TYR A 87 10.77 18.78 -0.58
C TYR A 87 9.42 18.44 -1.22
N ASP A 88 8.65 17.57 -0.62
CA ASP A 88 7.34 17.13 -1.11
C ASP A 88 6.35 18.30 -1.25
N ASN A 89 6.43 19.31 -0.39
CA ASN A 89 5.59 20.51 -0.46
C ASN A 89 5.65 21.23 -1.82
N PHE A 90 6.84 21.34 -2.41
CA PHE A 90 6.99 21.94 -3.74
C PHE A 90 6.28 21.10 -4.80
N LEU A 91 6.51 19.79 -4.76
CA LEU A 91 5.92 18.83 -5.69
C LEU A 91 4.39 18.80 -5.54
N GLN A 92 3.88 18.58 -4.34
CA GLN A 92 2.44 18.53 -4.05
C GLN A 92 1.73 19.82 -4.50
N THR A 93 2.21 20.99 -4.07
CA THR A 93 1.58 22.27 -4.44
C THR A 93 1.58 22.48 -5.94
N THR A 94 2.66 22.12 -6.63
CA THR A 94 2.80 22.34 -8.06
C THR A 94 1.94 21.37 -8.87
N LEU A 95 2.06 20.06 -8.60
CA LEU A 95 1.37 19.04 -9.40
C LEU A 95 -0.13 18.97 -9.12
N MET A 96 -0.57 19.29 -7.89
CA MET A 96 -2.01 19.37 -7.59
C MET A 96 -2.73 20.45 -8.38
N SER A 97 -2.03 21.53 -8.75
CA SER A 97 -2.62 22.62 -9.54
C SER A 97 -2.80 22.28 -11.03
N MET A 98 -2.20 21.18 -11.51
CA MET A 98 -2.31 20.76 -12.93
C MET A 98 -3.68 20.14 -13.23
N SER A 99 -4.06 20.14 -14.51
CA SER A 99 -5.36 19.63 -14.97
C SER A 99 -5.28 18.32 -15.75
N THR A 100 -4.17 18.06 -16.44
CA THR A 100 -4.04 16.89 -17.32
C THR A 100 -3.47 15.66 -16.64
N ASN A 101 -2.89 15.81 -15.44
CA ASN A 101 -2.23 14.73 -14.70
C ASN A 101 -3.20 13.90 -13.83
N THR A 102 -4.37 13.56 -14.39
CA THR A 102 -5.42 12.83 -13.65
C THR A 102 -4.98 11.45 -13.16
N LEU A 103 -4.10 10.78 -13.89
CA LEU A 103 -3.56 9.47 -13.50
C LEU A 103 -2.50 9.54 -12.38
N ASP A 104 -1.97 10.73 -12.07
CA ASP A 104 -1.12 10.95 -10.90
C ASP A 104 -1.93 11.27 -9.64
N LYS A 105 -3.23 11.55 -9.80
CA LYS A 105 -4.13 11.96 -8.72
C LYS A 105 -5.08 10.84 -8.39
N LYS A 106 -5.07 10.39 -7.14
CA LYS A 106 -6.09 9.51 -6.61
C LYS A 106 -7.03 10.31 -5.70
N MET A 107 -8.32 10.24 -5.98
CA MET A 107 -9.32 10.78 -5.08
C MET A 107 -9.44 9.90 -3.85
N ASN A 108 -9.39 10.52 -2.69
CA ASN A 108 -9.78 9.91 -1.45
C ASN A 108 -11.29 10.14 -1.25
N ASP A 109 -12.09 9.15 -1.56
CA ASP A 109 -13.56 9.25 -1.54
C ASP A 109 -14.11 9.63 -0.16
N ALA A 110 -13.40 9.29 0.92
CA ALA A 110 -13.84 9.60 2.28
C ALA A 110 -13.75 11.09 2.62
N TYR A 111 -12.81 11.82 2.03
CA TYR A 111 -12.58 13.25 2.31
C TYR A 111 -12.86 14.15 1.12
N GLY A 112 -13.09 13.58 -0.06
CA GLY A 112 -13.21 14.33 -1.31
C GLY A 112 -11.92 15.07 -1.72
N GLU A 113 -10.79 14.64 -1.17
CA GLU A 113 -9.47 15.21 -1.42
C GLU A 113 -8.66 14.31 -2.36
N TYR A 114 -7.83 14.92 -3.19
CA TYR A 114 -6.88 14.18 -4.02
C TYR A 114 -5.55 14.02 -3.31
N THR A 115 -4.91 12.87 -3.50
CA THR A 115 -3.51 12.63 -3.18
C THR A 115 -2.72 12.38 -4.46
N LEU A 116 -1.44 12.72 -4.49
CA LEU A 116 -0.55 12.41 -5.61
C LEU A 116 0.13 11.05 -5.39
N TYR A 117 0.35 10.33 -6.48
CA TYR A 117 1.29 9.20 -6.48
C TYR A 117 2.75 9.66 -6.52
N SER A 118 3.02 10.78 -7.23
CA SER A 118 4.34 11.42 -7.23
C SER A 118 4.71 11.96 -5.85
N TYR A 119 5.96 11.75 -5.43
CA TYR A 119 6.46 12.21 -4.12
C TYR A 119 7.95 12.57 -4.13
N VAL A 120 8.39 13.29 -3.10
CA VAL A 120 9.79 13.43 -2.70
C VAL A 120 9.91 12.98 -1.27
N ASP A 121 10.74 11.98 -1.02
CA ASP A 121 10.97 11.46 0.32
C ASP A 121 12.40 11.70 0.79
N ARG A 122 12.58 11.84 2.11
CA ARG A 122 13.87 12.02 2.75
C ARG A 122 14.28 10.72 3.43
N LYS A 123 15.48 10.25 3.13
CA LYS A 123 16.09 9.08 3.75
C LYS A 123 17.39 9.47 4.48
N GLU A 124 17.73 8.79 5.55
CA GLU A 124 19.06 8.92 6.12
C GLU A 124 20.10 8.31 5.17
N LYS A 125 21.27 8.98 5.04
CA LYS A 125 22.36 8.43 4.24
C LYS A 125 22.85 7.11 4.84
N LYS A 126 22.73 6.03 4.09
CA LYS A 126 23.26 4.72 4.47
C LYS A 126 24.77 4.70 4.40
N LYS A 127 25.44 4.15 5.41
CA LYS A 127 26.84 3.73 5.30
C LYS A 127 26.84 2.39 4.55
N SER A 128 27.25 2.41 3.28
CA SER A 128 27.34 1.21 2.44
C SER A 128 28.21 0.15 3.13
N THR A 129 27.59 -0.94 3.55
CA THR A 129 28.28 -2.19 3.97
C THR A 129 28.04 -3.21 2.86
N ARG A 130 28.94 -3.26 1.87
CA ARG A 130 28.86 -4.24 0.78
C ARG A 130 29.10 -5.66 1.33
N GLY A 131 28.02 -6.39 1.53
CA GLY A 131 28.04 -7.85 1.69
C GLY A 131 27.75 -8.50 0.33
N VAL A 132 28.66 -9.34 -0.18
CA VAL A 132 28.37 -10.15 -1.37
C VAL A 132 27.51 -11.31 -0.92
N SER A 133 26.19 -11.27 -1.19
CA SER A 133 25.32 -12.41 -1.00
C SER A 133 25.36 -13.33 -2.22
N ALA A 134 25.37 -14.66 -1.99
CA ALA A 134 25.16 -15.63 -3.06
C ALA A 134 23.69 -15.60 -3.47
N GLY A 135 23.38 -15.19 -4.71
CA GLY A 135 22.00 -15.11 -5.22
C GLY A 135 21.85 -13.99 -6.23
N VAL A 136 20.65 -13.45 -6.33
CA VAL A 136 20.36 -12.28 -7.17
C VAL A 136 21.13 -11.07 -6.67
N ASN A 137 21.83 -10.40 -7.56
CA ASN A 137 22.57 -9.18 -7.26
C ASN A 137 22.20 -8.07 -8.26
N HIS A 138 21.12 -7.37 -8.00
CA HIS A 138 20.69 -6.19 -8.77
C HIS A 138 21.18 -4.87 -8.18
N GLY A 139 22.03 -4.91 -7.12
CA GLY A 139 22.57 -3.71 -6.48
C GLY A 139 21.63 -3.02 -5.50
N ILE A 140 20.41 -3.52 -5.31
CA ILE A 140 19.46 -3.03 -4.29
C ILE A 140 19.73 -3.80 -3.01
N GLU A 141 20.09 -3.09 -1.95
CA GLU A 141 20.40 -3.68 -0.64
C GLU A 141 19.19 -3.59 0.28
N LYS A 142 19.10 -4.52 1.22
CA LYS A 142 18.09 -4.45 2.29
C LYS A 142 18.25 -3.16 3.09
N GLU A 143 17.12 -2.59 3.48
CA GLU A 143 17.13 -1.55 4.49
C GLU A 143 17.65 -2.09 5.83
N ASP A 144 18.20 -1.19 6.63
CA ASP A 144 18.54 -1.53 8.01
C ASP A 144 17.27 -1.95 8.75
N LYS A 145 17.47 -2.74 9.81
CA LYS A 145 16.38 -3.08 10.71
C LYS A 145 15.67 -1.81 11.17
N ILE A 146 14.34 -1.86 11.20
CA ILE A 146 13.52 -0.76 11.66
C ILE A 146 13.16 -0.93 13.13
N LYS A 147 13.08 0.19 13.86
CA LYS A 147 12.51 0.18 15.21
C LYS A 147 10.99 0.12 15.09
N SER A 148 10.36 -0.95 15.58
CA SER A 148 8.93 -1.18 15.43
C SER A 148 8.34 -1.93 16.63
N PHE A 149 7.04 -1.74 16.86
CA PHE A 149 6.24 -2.61 17.73
C PHE A 149 5.84 -3.92 17.03
N GLY A 150 6.06 -4.04 15.75
CA GLY A 150 5.76 -5.23 14.95
C GLY A 150 4.43 -5.17 14.20
N ILE A 151 3.68 -4.09 14.29
CA ILE A 151 2.47 -3.87 13.48
C ILE A 151 2.93 -3.40 12.10
N SER A 152 2.52 -4.12 11.05
CA SER A 152 2.86 -3.79 9.66
C SER A 152 1.78 -2.92 9.02
N ASN A 153 0.50 -3.27 9.18
CA ASN A 153 -0.58 -2.54 8.53
C ASN A 153 -1.81 -2.42 9.45
N LEU A 154 -2.48 -1.26 9.38
CA LEU A 154 -3.65 -0.91 10.16
C LEU A 154 -4.76 -0.34 9.27
N ALA A 155 -6.00 -0.68 9.56
CA ALA A 155 -7.17 0.04 9.05
C ALA A 155 -7.76 0.91 10.15
N ILE A 156 -8.14 2.16 9.83
CA ILE A 156 -8.88 3.01 10.74
C ILE A 156 -10.37 2.73 10.63
N VAL A 157 -11.03 2.66 11.77
CA VAL A 157 -12.47 2.37 11.88
C VAL A 157 -13.17 3.38 12.77
N SER A 158 -14.43 3.67 12.48
CA SER A 158 -15.36 4.33 13.40
C SER A 158 -16.25 3.29 14.05
N PHE A 159 -16.45 3.41 15.35
CA PHE A 159 -17.46 2.61 16.03
C PHE A 159 -18.86 3.07 15.64
N VAL A 160 -19.77 2.13 15.54
CA VAL A 160 -21.16 2.36 15.12
C VAL A 160 -22.07 2.21 16.32
N ASP A 161 -22.97 3.15 16.52
CA ASP A 161 -23.97 3.10 17.58
C ASP A 161 -25.02 1.99 17.36
N GLU A 162 -25.94 1.82 18.32
CA GLU A 162 -26.99 0.81 18.23
C GLU A 162 -27.93 1.02 17.03
N GLN A 163 -28.05 2.23 16.54
CA GLN A 163 -28.87 2.62 15.40
C GLN A 163 -28.14 2.49 14.07
N GLY A 164 -26.81 2.16 14.08
CA GLY A 164 -25.98 2.05 12.91
C GLY A 164 -25.38 3.39 12.44
N GLY A 165 -25.42 4.42 13.30
CA GLY A 165 -24.81 5.73 13.05
C GLY A 165 -23.32 5.75 13.39
N PHE A 166 -22.53 6.56 12.64
CA PHE A 166 -21.13 6.80 12.97
C PHE A 166 -21.00 7.53 14.29
N THR A 167 -20.07 7.11 15.12
CA THR A 167 -19.67 7.82 16.33
C THR A 167 -18.39 8.60 16.11
N ASP A 168 -18.06 9.53 17.01
CA ASP A 168 -16.76 10.23 17.01
C ASP A 168 -15.65 9.38 17.64
N HIS A 169 -15.95 8.15 18.07
CA HIS A 169 -14.98 7.19 18.58
C HIS A 169 -14.38 6.39 17.44
N TYR A 170 -13.09 6.48 17.31
CA TYR A 170 -12.31 5.76 16.31
C TYR A 170 -11.50 4.64 16.97
N GLY A 171 -10.98 3.77 16.16
CA GLY A 171 -10.05 2.73 16.55
C GLY A 171 -9.25 2.26 15.36
N TYR A 172 -8.36 1.31 15.60
CA TYR A 172 -7.66 0.61 14.53
C TYR A 172 -8.01 -0.86 14.55
N VAL A 173 -8.04 -1.47 13.36
CA VAL A 173 -7.99 -2.92 13.19
C VAL A 173 -6.63 -3.27 12.63
N VAL A 174 -5.94 -4.20 13.27
CA VAL A 174 -4.66 -4.72 12.78
C VAL A 174 -4.94 -5.58 11.55
N GLN A 175 -4.38 -5.19 10.41
CA GLN A 175 -4.49 -5.92 9.15
C GLN A 175 -3.35 -6.92 8.98
N SER A 176 -2.16 -6.57 9.46
CA SER A 176 -1.00 -7.45 9.44
C SER A 176 0.03 -7.08 10.51
N VAL A 177 0.86 -8.06 10.87
CA VAL A 177 1.99 -7.91 11.78
C VAL A 177 3.22 -8.58 11.18
N TYR A 178 4.39 -8.04 11.50
CA TYR A 178 5.66 -8.68 11.11
C TYR A 178 5.86 -10.01 11.84
N PRO A 179 6.36 -11.04 11.15
CA PRO A 179 6.66 -12.32 11.78
C PRO A 179 7.66 -12.17 12.94
N ALA A 180 7.47 -12.96 13.99
CA ALA A 180 8.34 -12.99 15.17
C ALA A 180 8.55 -11.62 15.87
N SER A 181 7.63 -10.69 15.66
CA SER A 181 7.67 -9.36 16.28
C SER A 181 7.11 -9.35 17.70
N THR A 182 7.28 -8.21 18.39
CA THR A 182 6.69 -8.01 19.72
C THR A 182 5.16 -8.09 19.65
N ALA A 183 4.53 -7.49 18.63
CA ALA A 183 3.09 -7.57 18.43
C ALA A 183 2.62 -9.04 18.36
N SER A 184 3.22 -9.85 17.48
CA SER A 184 2.84 -11.28 17.33
C SER A 184 3.10 -12.08 18.60
N THR A 185 4.16 -11.77 19.35
CA THR A 185 4.52 -12.46 20.60
C THR A 185 3.49 -12.19 21.72
N PHE A 186 2.94 -10.99 21.78
CA PHE A 186 1.97 -10.60 22.81
C PHE A 186 0.50 -10.73 22.36
N GLY A 187 0.24 -11.47 21.26
CA GLY A 187 -1.11 -11.78 20.81
C GLY A 187 -1.83 -10.62 20.12
N VAL A 188 -1.07 -9.62 19.65
CA VAL A 188 -1.57 -8.64 18.69
C VAL A 188 -1.39 -9.25 17.31
N GLU A 189 -2.49 -9.57 16.66
CA GLU A 189 -2.53 -10.28 15.40
C GLU A 189 -3.57 -9.67 14.47
N ARG A 190 -3.66 -10.15 13.24
CA ARG A 190 -4.71 -9.73 12.31
C ARG A 190 -6.10 -9.87 12.95
N GLY A 191 -6.91 -8.82 12.86
CA GLY A 191 -8.24 -8.75 13.48
C GLY A 191 -8.25 -8.20 14.91
N THR A 192 -7.10 -7.89 15.50
CA THR A 192 -7.06 -7.18 16.78
C THR A 192 -7.57 -5.75 16.62
N PHE A 193 -8.56 -5.37 17.42
CA PHE A 193 -9.05 -4.00 17.57
C PHE A 193 -8.21 -3.27 18.61
N ILE A 194 -7.76 -2.05 18.30
CA ILE A 194 -7.08 -1.13 19.19
C ILE A 194 -8.02 0.02 19.50
N TYR A 195 -8.45 0.14 20.75
CA TYR A 195 -9.43 1.12 21.24
C TYR A 195 -8.75 2.37 21.80
N GLU A 196 -7.64 2.18 22.52
CA GLU A 196 -6.88 3.24 23.15
C GLU A 196 -5.37 3.02 22.99
N VAL A 197 -4.64 4.12 22.94
CA VAL A 197 -3.17 4.13 22.92
C VAL A 197 -2.66 5.03 24.02
N ASN A 198 -1.82 4.49 24.92
CA ASN A 198 -1.28 5.19 26.10
C ASN A 198 -2.38 5.82 26.98
N GLY A 199 -3.52 5.12 27.15
CA GLY A 199 -4.66 5.55 27.95
C GLY A 199 -5.47 6.69 27.33
N LYS A 200 -5.30 6.95 26.03
CA LYS A 200 -6.08 7.93 25.29
C LYS A 200 -6.93 7.23 24.25
N ALA A 201 -8.23 7.54 24.24
CA ALA A 201 -9.14 7.12 23.18
C ALA A 201 -8.72 7.73 21.84
N ILE A 202 -9.01 7.02 20.78
CA ILE A 202 -8.73 7.44 19.41
C ILE A 202 -9.96 8.18 18.87
N ASP A 203 -9.73 9.38 18.33
CA ASP A 203 -10.77 10.22 17.79
C ASP A 203 -10.34 10.92 16.50
N LYS A 204 -11.25 11.70 15.92
CA LYS A 204 -11.00 12.47 14.70
C LYS A 204 -9.82 13.46 14.80
N GLY A 205 -9.50 13.93 16.01
CA GLY A 205 -8.44 14.93 16.23
C GLY A 205 -7.05 14.30 16.38
N ASN A 206 -6.96 13.04 16.81
CA ASN A 206 -5.69 12.41 17.16
C ASN A 206 -5.32 11.15 16.33
N TYR A 207 -6.25 10.61 15.54
CA TYR A 207 -6.02 9.31 14.86
C TYR A 207 -4.72 9.28 14.04
N MET A 208 -4.38 10.36 13.34
CA MET A 208 -3.18 10.39 12.48
C MET A 208 -1.89 10.34 13.33
N SER A 209 -1.82 11.11 14.42
CA SER A 209 -0.65 11.07 15.30
C SER A 209 -0.51 9.73 16.01
N VAL A 210 -1.62 9.13 16.42
CA VAL A 210 -1.64 7.79 17.02
C VAL A 210 -1.20 6.72 16.02
N TYR A 211 -1.64 6.83 14.75
CA TYR A 211 -1.19 5.94 13.69
C TYR A 211 0.34 5.97 13.55
N LEU A 212 0.92 7.17 13.43
CA LEU A 212 2.37 7.34 13.30
C LEU A 212 3.13 6.80 14.53
N ASP A 213 2.60 7.01 15.73
CA ASP A 213 3.18 6.46 16.96
C ASP A 213 3.21 4.92 16.98
N LEU A 214 2.24 4.26 16.33
CA LEU A 214 2.17 2.80 16.26
C LEU A 214 3.09 2.20 15.19
N VAL A 215 3.17 2.83 14.02
CA VAL A 215 3.83 2.26 12.85
C VAL A 215 5.27 2.75 12.66
N ALA A 216 5.60 3.95 13.15
CA ALA A 216 6.94 4.54 13.12
C ALA A 216 7.32 5.09 14.51
N PRO A 217 7.47 4.22 15.53
CA PRO A 217 7.58 4.66 16.90
C PRO A 217 8.88 5.40 17.19
N THR A 218 8.76 6.59 17.76
CA THR A 218 9.87 7.34 18.38
C THR A 218 10.12 6.89 19.82
N GLN A 219 9.10 6.34 20.47
CA GLN A 219 9.13 5.84 21.85
C GLN A 219 9.54 4.37 21.92
N SER A 220 10.03 3.94 23.10
CA SER A 220 10.49 2.56 23.32
C SER A 220 9.39 1.57 23.66
N SER A 221 8.22 2.05 24.09
CA SER A 221 7.07 1.20 24.45
C SER A 221 5.76 1.93 24.21
N VAL A 222 4.71 1.16 23.99
CA VAL A 222 3.33 1.64 23.84
C VAL A 222 2.40 0.74 24.66
N LYS A 223 1.40 1.35 25.28
CA LYS A 223 0.33 0.66 26.00
C LYS A 223 -0.93 0.72 25.17
N LEU A 224 -1.49 -0.43 24.83
CA LEU A 224 -2.70 -0.55 24.04
C LEU A 224 -3.85 -1.06 24.91
N LEU A 225 -5.04 -0.52 24.76
CA LEU A 225 -6.26 -1.21 25.13
C LEU A 225 -6.76 -1.90 23.87
N ALA A 226 -6.68 -3.23 23.81
CA ALA A 226 -6.92 -3.99 22.60
C ALA A 226 -7.63 -5.33 22.85
N GLY A 227 -8.28 -5.88 21.82
CA GLY A 227 -8.97 -7.15 21.89
C GLY A 227 -9.51 -7.59 20.54
N ASN A 228 -10.10 -8.79 20.49
CA ASN A 228 -10.66 -9.37 19.26
C ASN A 228 -12.15 -9.00 19.01
N GLY A 229 -12.73 -8.14 19.86
CA GLY A 229 -14.13 -7.72 19.77
C GLY A 229 -15.16 -8.74 20.27
N THR A 230 -14.74 -9.90 20.78
CA THR A 230 -15.62 -10.93 21.39
C THR A 230 -15.51 -10.95 22.91
N GLU A 231 -14.37 -10.52 23.44
CA GLU A 231 -14.08 -10.42 24.87
C GLU A 231 -13.85 -8.97 25.27
N GLU A 232 -13.87 -8.70 26.58
CA GLU A 232 -13.47 -7.39 27.11
C GLU A 232 -12.03 -7.07 26.69
N PRO A 233 -11.77 -5.85 26.18
CA PRO A 233 -10.43 -5.42 25.79
C PRO A 233 -9.46 -5.50 26.97
N LYS A 234 -8.22 -5.85 26.67
CA LYS A 234 -7.14 -5.98 27.66
C LYS A 234 -6.03 -4.97 27.40
N GLU A 235 -5.35 -4.55 28.48
CA GLU A 235 -4.14 -3.77 28.36
C GLU A 235 -2.97 -4.65 27.89
N ILE A 236 -2.36 -4.26 26.78
CA ILE A 236 -1.18 -4.90 26.21
C ILE A 236 -0.07 -3.87 26.11
N THR A 237 1.11 -4.18 26.64
CA THR A 237 2.28 -3.30 26.49
C THR A 237 3.23 -3.90 25.48
N LEU A 238 3.50 -3.16 24.40
CA LEU A 238 4.48 -3.54 23.38
C LEU A 238 5.76 -2.73 23.58
N THR A 239 6.89 -3.40 23.41
CA THR A 239 8.22 -2.77 23.38
C THR A 239 8.71 -2.70 21.95
N ALA A 240 9.15 -1.54 21.51
CA ALA A 240 9.73 -1.39 20.18
C ALA A 240 11.09 -2.10 20.13
N THR A 241 11.26 -2.96 19.16
CA THR A 241 12.49 -3.71 18.89
C THR A 241 12.95 -3.47 17.46
N GLU A 242 14.21 -3.75 17.20
CA GLU A 242 14.72 -3.75 15.82
C GLU A 242 14.28 -5.03 15.12
N ILE A 243 13.49 -4.88 14.07
CA ILE A 243 12.98 -5.99 13.25
C ILE A 243 13.41 -5.81 11.79
N ASP A 244 13.53 -6.92 11.08
CA ASP A 244 13.64 -6.94 9.62
C ASP A 244 12.24 -6.70 9.03
N PRO A 245 12.00 -5.61 8.28
CA PRO A 245 10.69 -5.29 7.71
C PRO A 245 10.41 -6.16 6.47
N THR A 246 10.48 -7.47 6.59
CA THR A 246 10.24 -8.38 5.48
C THR A 246 8.85 -8.19 4.85
N PRO A 247 8.73 -8.09 3.52
CA PRO A 247 7.43 -8.06 2.84
C PRO A 247 6.76 -9.44 2.76
N ILE A 248 7.46 -10.52 3.15
CA ILE A 248 6.92 -11.87 3.19
C ILE A 248 6.37 -12.12 4.59
N LEU A 249 5.08 -11.85 4.77
CA LEU A 249 4.45 -11.92 6.10
C LEU A 249 4.15 -13.35 6.53
N MET A 250 3.79 -14.21 5.57
CA MET A 250 3.50 -15.62 5.83
C MET A 250 3.72 -16.44 4.57
N HIS A 251 4.27 -17.63 4.73
CA HIS A 251 4.22 -18.67 3.70
C HIS A 251 4.05 -20.03 4.36
N THR A 252 3.25 -20.88 3.75
CA THR A 252 2.99 -22.23 4.26
C THR A 252 2.57 -23.17 3.12
N ILE A 253 2.61 -24.47 3.39
CA ILE A 253 2.09 -25.50 2.50
C ILE A 253 0.99 -26.23 3.25
N ILE A 254 -0.19 -26.28 2.67
CA ILE A 254 -1.39 -26.89 3.25
C ILE A 254 -1.77 -28.07 2.36
N GLU A 255 -2.02 -29.22 2.97
CA GLU A 255 -2.53 -30.40 2.27
C GLU A 255 -4.02 -30.54 2.58
N GLU A 256 -4.85 -30.47 1.56
CA GLU A 256 -6.31 -30.57 1.66
C GLU A 256 -6.87 -31.29 0.43
N ASP A 257 -7.68 -32.34 0.62
CA ASP A 257 -8.39 -33.07 -0.43
C ASP A 257 -7.52 -33.49 -1.64
N ASN A 258 -6.33 -34.02 -1.40
CA ASN A 258 -5.32 -34.38 -2.40
C ASN A 258 -4.70 -33.18 -3.16
N HIS A 259 -4.99 -31.97 -2.75
CA HIS A 259 -4.29 -30.78 -3.19
C HIS A 259 -3.13 -30.45 -2.25
N LYS A 260 -2.03 -29.99 -2.79
CA LYS A 260 -0.93 -29.42 -2.04
C LYS A 260 -0.85 -27.95 -2.39
N ILE A 261 -1.30 -27.11 -1.47
CA ILE A 261 -1.53 -25.70 -1.68
C ILE A 261 -0.39 -24.89 -1.05
N GLY A 262 0.37 -24.16 -1.88
CA GLY A 262 1.26 -23.13 -1.39
C GLY A 262 0.45 -21.87 -1.10
N TYR A 263 0.58 -21.30 0.11
CA TYR A 263 -0.02 -20.02 0.45
C TYR A 263 1.09 -19.03 0.80
N LEU A 264 1.10 -17.88 0.14
CA LEU A 264 2.09 -16.82 0.29
C LEU A 264 1.38 -15.48 0.48
N VAL A 265 1.60 -14.82 1.63
CA VAL A 265 1.19 -13.43 1.90
C VAL A 265 2.37 -12.51 1.64
N TYR A 266 2.27 -11.68 0.61
CA TYR A 266 3.35 -10.84 0.10
C TYR A 266 2.91 -9.38 0.00
N GLU A 267 3.45 -8.53 0.87
CA GLU A 267 2.95 -7.17 1.12
C GLU A 267 3.57 -6.09 0.23
N ALA A 268 4.76 -6.33 -0.33
CA ALA A 268 5.42 -5.38 -1.24
C ALA A 268 6.40 -6.06 -2.19
N PHE A 269 6.53 -5.54 -3.42
CA PHE A 269 7.59 -5.92 -4.35
C PHE A 269 8.87 -5.17 -4.00
N ASP A 270 9.60 -5.69 -3.02
CA ASP A 270 10.89 -5.15 -2.61
C ASP A 270 12.02 -6.05 -3.10
N ALA A 271 12.79 -5.55 -4.07
CA ALA A 271 13.87 -6.31 -4.69
C ALA A 271 14.97 -6.69 -3.70
N ALA A 272 15.13 -5.96 -2.62
CA ALA A 272 16.07 -6.31 -1.55
C ALA A 272 15.77 -7.68 -0.91
N TYR A 273 14.52 -8.16 -1.05
CA TYR A 273 14.05 -9.45 -0.52
C TYR A 273 13.80 -10.51 -1.60
N ASP A 274 14.26 -10.28 -2.85
CA ASP A 274 14.06 -11.23 -3.94
C ASP A 274 14.66 -12.61 -3.66
N ASN A 275 15.78 -12.68 -2.95
CA ASN A 275 16.41 -13.96 -2.59
C ASN A 275 15.51 -14.77 -1.64
N GLU A 276 14.93 -14.13 -0.63
CA GLU A 276 14.00 -14.77 0.30
C GLU A 276 12.72 -15.21 -0.40
N LEU A 277 12.21 -14.39 -1.30
CA LEU A 277 11.05 -14.78 -2.13
C LEU A 277 11.37 -15.99 -2.98
N LEU A 278 12.54 -16.03 -3.63
CA LEU A 278 12.99 -17.17 -4.41
C LEU A 278 13.14 -18.43 -3.54
N ASP A 279 13.64 -18.32 -2.30
CA ASP A 279 13.73 -19.46 -1.38
C ASP A 279 12.33 -20.03 -1.03
N VAL A 280 11.32 -19.17 -0.84
CA VAL A 280 9.93 -19.60 -0.66
C VAL A 280 9.42 -20.33 -1.89
N LEU A 281 9.61 -19.76 -3.10
CA LEU A 281 9.17 -20.40 -4.35
C LEU A 281 9.89 -21.74 -4.59
N ALA A 282 11.19 -21.85 -4.26
CA ALA A 282 11.95 -23.10 -4.31
C ALA A 282 11.36 -24.16 -3.37
N SER A 283 10.95 -23.75 -2.16
CA SER A 283 10.31 -24.67 -1.20
C SER A 283 8.98 -25.19 -1.74
N PHE A 284 8.17 -24.34 -2.33
CA PHE A 284 6.91 -24.72 -2.96
C PHE A 284 7.11 -25.66 -4.15
N LYS A 285 8.08 -25.37 -5.01
CA LYS A 285 8.45 -26.25 -6.13
C LYS A 285 8.92 -27.61 -5.64
N THR A 286 9.81 -27.63 -4.64
CA THR A 286 10.35 -28.88 -4.06
C THR A 286 9.24 -29.73 -3.43
N ALA A 287 8.28 -29.10 -2.78
CA ALA A 287 7.11 -29.76 -2.23
C ALA A 287 6.15 -30.27 -3.32
N GLY A 288 6.26 -29.76 -4.54
CA GLY A 288 5.37 -30.13 -5.66
C GLY A 288 3.95 -29.65 -5.42
N ILE A 289 3.79 -28.35 -5.12
CA ILE A 289 2.44 -27.79 -4.94
C ILE A 289 1.62 -27.94 -6.23
N THR A 290 0.33 -28.20 -6.05
CA THR A 290 -0.65 -28.29 -7.15
C THR A 290 -1.36 -26.97 -7.40
N ASP A 291 -1.43 -26.14 -6.36
CA ASP A 291 -2.13 -24.87 -6.35
C ASP A 291 -1.31 -23.84 -5.59
N LEU A 292 -1.30 -22.60 -6.07
CA LEU A 292 -0.68 -21.46 -5.39
C LEU A 292 -1.74 -20.41 -5.09
N VAL A 293 -1.87 -20.05 -3.82
CA VAL A 293 -2.63 -18.87 -3.40
C VAL A 293 -1.63 -17.76 -3.06
N LEU A 294 -1.57 -16.76 -3.93
CA LEU A 294 -0.73 -15.57 -3.78
C LEU A 294 -1.58 -14.43 -3.24
N ASP A 295 -1.35 -14.05 -2.00
CA ASP A 295 -2.11 -13.01 -1.33
C ASP A 295 -1.41 -11.65 -1.47
N LEU A 296 -1.99 -10.82 -2.32
CA LEU A 296 -1.55 -9.45 -2.61
C LEU A 296 -2.52 -8.39 -2.09
N ARG A 297 -3.45 -8.75 -1.17
CA ARG A 297 -4.52 -7.83 -0.74
C ARG A 297 -4.01 -6.53 -0.13
N TYR A 298 -2.81 -6.49 0.44
CA TYR A 298 -2.20 -5.25 0.96
C TYR A 298 -0.94 -4.84 0.21
N ASN A 299 -0.69 -5.44 -0.97
CA ASN A 299 0.50 -5.14 -1.76
C ASN A 299 0.31 -3.91 -2.65
N GLY A 300 0.84 -2.77 -2.23
CA GLY A 300 0.78 -1.50 -2.95
C GLY A 300 1.70 -1.39 -4.18
N GLY A 301 2.40 -2.46 -4.55
CA GLY A 301 3.35 -2.48 -5.66
C GLY A 301 4.81 -2.53 -5.18
N GLY A 302 5.68 -1.74 -5.79
CA GLY A 302 7.12 -1.67 -5.52
C GLY A 302 7.96 -1.85 -6.78
N HIS A 303 9.13 -2.46 -6.65
CA HIS A 303 10.08 -2.62 -7.73
C HIS A 303 9.52 -3.44 -8.90
N VAL A 304 9.53 -2.87 -10.09
CA VAL A 304 9.12 -3.56 -11.33
C VAL A 304 9.96 -4.82 -11.58
N ILE A 305 11.26 -4.79 -11.25
CA ILE A 305 12.15 -5.93 -11.44
C ILE A 305 11.72 -7.16 -10.62
N SER A 306 11.28 -6.96 -9.36
CA SER A 306 10.73 -8.05 -8.51
C SER A 306 9.42 -8.59 -9.06
N SER A 307 8.52 -7.73 -9.51
CA SER A 307 7.25 -8.17 -10.11
C SER A 307 7.48 -8.97 -11.40
N LYS A 308 8.48 -8.56 -12.20
CA LYS A 308 8.91 -9.27 -13.41
C LYS A 308 9.54 -10.63 -13.09
N MET A 309 10.34 -10.72 -12.02
CA MET A 309 10.90 -11.98 -11.52
C MET A 309 9.80 -12.96 -11.12
N LEU A 310 8.88 -12.51 -10.25
CA LEU A 310 7.77 -13.35 -9.80
C LEU A 310 6.90 -13.79 -10.97
N ALA A 311 6.56 -12.89 -11.90
CA ALA A 311 5.83 -13.22 -13.11
C ALA A 311 6.55 -14.29 -13.96
N GLY A 312 7.88 -14.23 -14.07
CA GLY A 312 8.69 -15.24 -14.73
C GLY A 312 8.60 -16.62 -14.06
N CYS A 313 8.63 -16.66 -12.73
CA CYS A 313 8.45 -17.90 -11.98
C CYS A 313 7.04 -18.49 -12.14
N LEU A 314 6.01 -17.65 -12.21
CA LEU A 314 4.61 -18.08 -12.40
C LEU A 314 4.31 -18.54 -13.83
N ALA A 315 4.87 -17.86 -14.83
CA ALA A 315 4.67 -18.21 -16.24
C ALA A 315 5.59 -19.36 -16.73
N GLY A 316 6.71 -19.59 -16.04
CA GLY A 316 7.70 -20.58 -16.43
C GLY A 316 8.32 -20.30 -17.79
N SER A 317 8.80 -21.33 -18.47
CA SER A 317 9.43 -21.19 -19.80
C SER A 317 8.49 -20.63 -20.89
N PHE A 318 7.20 -20.60 -20.63
CA PHE A 318 6.22 -20.03 -21.56
C PHE A 318 6.40 -18.53 -21.79
N CYS A 319 6.99 -17.81 -20.83
CA CYS A 319 7.22 -16.37 -20.94
C CYS A 319 8.48 -15.97 -21.73
N LYS A 320 9.32 -16.94 -22.15
CA LYS A 320 10.54 -16.64 -22.90
C LYS A 320 10.23 -15.85 -24.16
N ASP A 321 11.04 -14.83 -24.40
CA ASP A 321 10.94 -13.92 -25.55
C ASP A 321 9.62 -13.15 -25.67
N LYS A 322 8.78 -13.18 -24.62
CA LYS A 322 7.52 -12.42 -24.59
C LYS A 322 7.71 -11.10 -23.88
N ILE A 323 6.96 -10.11 -24.34
CA ILE A 323 6.96 -8.77 -23.75
C ILE A 323 6.26 -8.82 -22.41
N PHE A 324 6.98 -8.36 -21.36
CA PHE A 324 6.44 -8.16 -20.04
C PHE A 324 5.58 -6.91 -20.02
N GLN A 325 6.13 -5.78 -20.48
CA GLN A 325 5.39 -4.52 -20.58
C GLN A 325 5.91 -3.63 -21.71
N TYR A 326 4.99 -2.80 -22.21
CA TYR A 326 5.30 -1.61 -22.98
C TYR A 326 5.27 -0.37 -22.09
N TYR A 327 6.13 0.61 -22.44
CA TYR A 327 6.22 1.89 -21.76
C TYR A 327 5.82 3.04 -22.68
N ARG A 328 5.02 3.96 -22.17
CA ARG A 328 4.73 5.23 -22.80
C ARG A 328 5.24 6.35 -21.90
N TYR A 329 6.31 6.99 -22.31
CA TYR A 329 6.87 8.19 -21.67
C TYR A 329 6.16 9.46 -22.15
N ASN A 330 6.57 10.64 -21.62
CA ASN A 330 6.12 11.91 -22.16
C ASN A 330 6.53 12.09 -23.63
N LYS A 331 5.89 13.03 -24.31
CA LYS A 331 6.08 13.24 -25.76
C LYS A 331 7.54 13.47 -26.14
N ALA A 332 8.27 14.32 -25.39
CA ALA A 332 9.67 14.64 -25.71
C ALA A 332 10.58 13.40 -25.62
N ARG A 333 10.35 12.50 -24.66
CA ARG A 333 11.11 11.24 -24.53
C ARG A 333 10.73 10.25 -25.63
N MET A 334 9.45 10.18 -26.02
CA MET A 334 9.01 9.35 -27.14
C MET A 334 9.55 9.81 -28.50
N GLU A 335 9.83 11.10 -28.67
CA GLU A 335 10.44 11.67 -29.88
C GLU A 335 11.97 11.52 -29.93
N THR A 336 12.64 11.39 -28.78
CA THR A 336 14.10 11.23 -28.66
C THR A 336 14.47 9.79 -28.29
N VAL A 337 14.10 8.84 -29.18
CA VAL A 337 14.19 7.39 -28.93
C VAL A 337 15.60 6.95 -28.48
N GLU A 338 16.65 7.34 -29.21
CA GLU A 338 18.02 6.91 -28.92
C GLU A 338 18.48 7.35 -27.53
N ARG A 339 18.16 8.59 -27.15
CA ARG A 339 18.49 9.11 -25.83
C ARG A 339 17.71 8.34 -24.76
N THR A 340 16.41 8.16 -24.96
CA THR A 340 15.55 7.45 -23.98
C THR A 340 15.97 5.99 -23.79
N GLN A 341 16.37 5.29 -24.88
CA GLN A 341 16.93 3.94 -24.76
C GLN A 341 18.21 3.93 -23.91
N LYS A 342 19.07 4.92 -24.11
CA LYS A 342 20.31 5.03 -23.32
C LYS A 342 20.01 5.31 -21.83
N GLU A 343 19.03 6.15 -21.55
CA GLU A 343 18.64 6.52 -20.17
C GLU A 343 17.96 5.36 -19.44
N THR A 344 17.07 4.63 -20.12
CA THR A 344 16.20 3.62 -19.48
C THR A 344 16.66 2.17 -19.68
N GLY A 345 17.52 1.92 -20.67
CA GLY A 345 17.88 0.56 -21.10
C GLY A 345 16.75 -0.22 -21.79
N ASN A 346 15.55 0.35 -21.91
CA ASN A 346 14.40 -0.29 -22.54
C ASN A 346 14.58 -0.39 -24.07
N ALA A 347 14.15 -1.50 -24.66
CA ALA A 347 14.11 -1.66 -26.11
C ALA A 347 12.97 -0.82 -26.72
N TYR A 348 13.06 -0.49 -28.01
CA TYR A 348 12.03 0.28 -28.71
C TYR A 348 11.45 -0.53 -29.89
N ASP A 349 10.13 -0.69 -29.90
CA ASP A 349 9.38 -1.25 -31.02
C ASP A 349 8.91 -0.11 -31.95
N ALA A 350 9.60 0.06 -33.07
CA ALA A 350 9.30 1.12 -34.04
C ALA A 350 7.92 0.95 -34.70
N SER A 351 7.41 -0.29 -34.81
CA SER A 351 6.09 -0.57 -35.40
C SER A 351 4.95 -0.18 -34.44
N ALA A 352 5.14 -0.43 -33.16
CA ALA A 352 4.19 -0.11 -32.11
C ALA A 352 4.34 1.34 -31.60
N LYS A 353 5.52 1.94 -31.78
CA LYS A 353 5.91 3.24 -31.20
C LYS A 353 5.87 3.24 -29.67
N TYR A 354 6.37 2.19 -29.04
CA TYR A 354 6.52 2.03 -27.60
C TYR A 354 7.91 1.55 -27.23
N PHE A 355 8.39 1.94 -26.08
CA PHE A 355 9.48 1.25 -25.42
C PHE A 355 8.93 -0.01 -24.76
N TYR A 356 9.78 -1.04 -24.60
CA TYR A 356 9.36 -2.29 -23.97
C TYR A 356 10.50 -2.98 -23.24
N ASP A 357 10.15 -3.90 -22.35
CA ASP A 357 11.03 -4.94 -21.84
C ASP A 357 10.33 -6.31 -21.90
N ASN A 358 11.15 -7.35 -21.87
CA ASN A 358 10.67 -8.72 -21.91
C ASN A 358 10.58 -9.32 -20.51
N PHE A 359 9.80 -10.39 -20.39
CA PHE A 359 9.88 -11.26 -19.23
C PHE A 359 11.31 -11.75 -19.02
N VAL A 360 11.66 -12.02 -17.77
CA VAL A 360 12.92 -12.69 -17.41
C VAL A 360 12.62 -14.14 -17.04
N TYR A 361 13.49 -15.05 -17.48
CA TYR A 361 13.41 -16.46 -17.10
C TYR A 361 14.77 -17.12 -17.02
N ASP A 362 15.55 -17.12 -18.11
CA ASP A 362 16.82 -17.83 -18.18
C ASP A 362 17.92 -17.14 -17.36
N ASN A 363 17.82 -15.82 -17.21
CA ASN A 363 18.81 -15.03 -16.50
C ASN A 363 18.16 -13.81 -15.81
N TYR A 364 17.91 -13.91 -14.51
CA TYR A 364 17.56 -12.79 -13.66
C TYR A 364 18.77 -12.43 -12.78
N TYR A 365 19.53 -11.43 -13.19
CA TYR A 365 20.78 -11.02 -12.50
C TYR A 365 21.68 -12.20 -12.11
N GLY A 366 21.95 -13.12 -13.05
CA GLY A 366 22.77 -14.31 -12.86
C GLY A 366 22.02 -15.56 -12.39
N VAL A 367 20.74 -15.45 -12.08
CA VAL A 367 19.91 -16.56 -11.58
C VAL A 367 18.99 -17.07 -12.68
N ASN A 368 18.98 -18.37 -12.90
CA ASN A 368 18.01 -19.04 -13.78
C ASN A 368 16.74 -19.35 -13.00
N LEU A 369 15.61 -18.77 -13.43
CA LEU A 369 14.32 -18.88 -12.75
C LEU A 369 13.66 -20.25 -12.91
N ASP A 370 14.19 -21.13 -13.77
CA ASP A 370 13.66 -22.51 -13.89
C ASP A 370 13.66 -23.25 -12.53
N LYS A 371 14.59 -22.94 -11.64
CA LYS A 371 14.66 -23.53 -10.29
C LYS A 371 13.44 -23.19 -9.43
N TYR A 372 12.73 -22.13 -9.77
CA TYR A 372 11.64 -21.53 -8.99
C TYR A 372 10.31 -21.56 -9.75
N ASN A 373 10.28 -22.27 -10.86
CA ASN A 373 9.15 -22.36 -11.77
C ASN A 373 7.95 -23.05 -11.12
N LEU A 374 6.85 -22.33 -10.98
CA LEU A 374 5.57 -22.79 -10.45
C LEU A 374 4.44 -22.81 -11.50
N SER A 375 4.77 -22.72 -12.79
CA SER A 375 3.79 -22.64 -13.87
C SER A 375 2.87 -23.87 -14.00
N GLN A 376 3.15 -24.95 -13.29
CA GLN A 376 2.32 -26.15 -13.24
C GLN A 376 1.24 -26.09 -12.14
N ALA A 377 1.35 -25.17 -11.20
CA ALA A 377 0.34 -24.96 -10.16
C ALA A 377 -0.79 -24.06 -10.70
N ASN A 378 -2.03 -24.34 -10.28
CA ASN A 378 -3.13 -23.42 -10.53
C ASN A 378 -2.90 -22.17 -9.69
N LEU A 379 -3.03 -20.99 -10.29
CA LEU A 379 -2.74 -19.71 -9.64
C LEU A 379 -4.04 -19.02 -9.21
N TYR A 380 -4.13 -18.72 -7.91
CA TYR A 380 -5.16 -17.90 -7.31
C TYR A 380 -4.51 -16.67 -6.71
N ILE A 381 -5.03 -15.47 -6.98
CA ILE A 381 -4.49 -14.21 -6.47
C ILE A 381 -5.56 -13.53 -5.64
N LEU A 382 -5.24 -13.25 -4.35
CA LEU A 382 -6.13 -12.50 -3.48
C LEU A 382 -5.83 -11.00 -3.60
N THR A 383 -6.88 -10.20 -3.79
CA THR A 383 -6.77 -8.77 -4.09
C THR A 383 -7.68 -7.92 -3.22
N SER A 384 -7.28 -6.66 -2.99
CA SER A 384 -8.14 -5.63 -2.40
C SER A 384 -7.89 -4.27 -3.10
N GLU A 385 -8.56 -3.23 -2.65
CA GLU A 385 -8.33 -1.85 -3.12
C GLU A 385 -6.90 -1.36 -2.85
N SER A 386 -6.17 -1.99 -1.92
CA SER A 386 -4.76 -1.72 -1.66
C SER A 386 -3.81 -2.42 -2.64
N THR A 387 -4.29 -3.42 -3.39
CA THR A 387 -3.51 -4.08 -4.45
C THR A 387 -3.28 -3.11 -5.59
N ALA A 388 -2.04 -2.66 -5.79
CA ALA A 388 -1.76 -1.54 -6.70
C ALA A 388 -0.50 -1.75 -7.55
N SER A 389 -0.44 -1.04 -8.67
CA SER A 389 0.77 -0.73 -9.42
C SER A 389 1.57 -1.96 -9.86
N SER A 390 2.74 -2.30 -9.29
CA SER A 390 3.54 -3.48 -9.69
C SER A 390 2.79 -4.80 -9.48
N SER A 391 1.86 -4.88 -8.51
CA SER A 391 0.93 -6.00 -8.38
C SER A 391 -0.02 -6.09 -9.56
N GLU A 392 -0.62 -4.96 -9.94
CA GLU A 392 -1.52 -4.88 -11.10
C GLU A 392 -0.76 -5.06 -12.41
N LEU A 393 0.46 -4.53 -12.51
CA LEU A 393 1.36 -4.72 -13.65
C LEU A 393 1.65 -6.21 -13.85
N MET A 394 2.03 -6.95 -12.80
CA MET A 394 2.29 -8.39 -12.87
C MET A 394 1.07 -9.15 -13.39
N MET A 395 -0.10 -8.93 -12.81
CA MET A 395 -1.35 -9.56 -13.25
C MET A 395 -1.68 -9.21 -14.70
N ASN A 396 -1.57 -7.94 -15.08
CA ASN A 396 -1.83 -7.48 -16.44
C ASN A 396 -0.84 -8.07 -17.45
N SER A 397 0.44 -8.21 -17.06
CA SER A 397 1.47 -8.82 -17.92
C SER A 397 1.25 -10.32 -18.14
N LEU A 398 0.89 -11.06 -17.08
CA LEU A 398 0.51 -12.48 -17.16
C LEU A 398 -0.71 -12.66 -18.06
N LYS A 399 -1.75 -11.84 -17.89
CA LYS A 399 -2.94 -11.82 -18.73
C LYS A 399 -2.57 -11.54 -20.19
N GLY A 400 -1.68 -10.56 -20.43
CA GLY A 400 -1.25 -10.15 -21.77
C GLY A 400 -0.59 -11.26 -22.59
N ILE A 401 0.02 -12.24 -21.94
CA ILE A 401 0.62 -13.42 -22.60
C ILE A 401 -0.24 -14.68 -22.48
N GLY A 402 -1.41 -14.62 -21.83
CA GLY A 402 -2.35 -15.73 -21.74
C GLY A 402 -2.04 -16.75 -20.64
N VAL A 403 -1.32 -16.36 -19.57
CA VAL A 403 -1.16 -17.18 -18.36
C VAL A 403 -2.45 -17.13 -17.56
N PRO A 404 -3.10 -18.28 -17.30
CA PRO A 404 -4.36 -18.30 -16.57
C PRO A 404 -4.13 -18.10 -15.07
N PHE A 405 -5.01 -17.33 -14.44
CA PHE A 405 -5.12 -17.20 -12.98
C PHE A 405 -6.55 -16.84 -12.60
N THR A 406 -6.90 -17.04 -11.35
CA THR A 406 -8.20 -16.68 -10.77
C THR A 406 -8.00 -15.61 -9.69
N THR A 407 -8.76 -14.52 -9.75
CA THR A 407 -8.71 -13.46 -8.74
C THR A 407 -9.88 -13.57 -7.76
N ILE A 408 -9.57 -13.42 -6.48
CA ILE A 408 -10.54 -13.48 -5.38
C ILE A 408 -10.35 -12.25 -4.50
N GLY A 409 -11.41 -11.57 -4.17
CA GLY A 409 -11.36 -10.43 -3.27
C GLY A 409 -12.07 -9.20 -3.81
N GLU A 410 -11.50 -8.05 -3.57
CA GLU A 410 -12.05 -6.78 -4.01
C GLU A 410 -11.36 -6.31 -5.30
N ARG A 411 -11.93 -5.28 -5.89
CA ARG A 411 -11.34 -4.59 -7.05
C ARG A 411 -10.01 -3.95 -6.64
N THR A 412 -9.00 -4.01 -7.51
CA THR A 412 -7.69 -3.40 -7.28
C THR A 412 -7.72 -1.88 -7.40
N ASN A 413 -6.58 -1.23 -7.17
CA ASN A 413 -6.43 0.22 -7.08
C ASN A 413 -6.67 0.98 -8.40
N GLY A 414 -6.14 0.47 -9.53
CA GLY A 414 -6.18 1.14 -10.82
C GLY A 414 -4.97 2.06 -11.12
N LYS A 415 -3.84 1.89 -10.40
CA LYS A 415 -2.62 2.64 -10.66
C LYS A 415 -1.86 2.05 -11.85
N ASN A 416 -2.13 2.56 -13.06
CA ASN A 416 -1.57 2.10 -14.33
C ASN A 416 -0.37 2.93 -14.82
N VAL A 417 0.29 3.61 -13.91
CA VAL A 417 1.45 4.47 -14.14
C VAL A 417 2.60 4.09 -13.23
N GLY A 418 3.82 4.42 -13.64
CA GLY A 418 5.04 4.10 -12.92
C GLY A 418 5.99 5.28 -12.80
N MET A 419 7.02 5.06 -12.01
CA MET A 419 8.01 6.04 -11.59
C MET A 419 9.41 5.57 -11.94
N GLU A 420 10.22 6.44 -12.53
CA GLU A 420 11.66 6.33 -12.50
C GLU A 420 12.15 7.18 -11.35
N VAL A 421 12.83 6.54 -10.42
CA VAL A 421 13.27 7.18 -9.18
C VAL A 421 14.65 7.78 -9.40
N GLU A 422 14.83 9.01 -8.97
CA GLU A 422 16.11 9.74 -8.95
C GLU A 422 16.48 10.04 -7.50
N ASP A 423 17.65 9.56 -7.11
CA ASP A 423 18.22 9.83 -5.79
C ASP A 423 19.19 11.01 -5.85
N PHE A 424 19.13 11.90 -4.89
CA PHE A 424 20.09 12.99 -4.75
C PHE A 424 20.39 13.27 -3.27
N ASP A 425 21.66 13.62 -3.04
CA ASP A 425 22.17 13.87 -1.70
C ASP A 425 22.24 15.35 -1.39
N LYS A 426 21.77 15.75 -0.19
CA LYS A 426 21.98 17.09 0.33
C LYS A 426 22.22 17.08 1.84
N GLY A 427 23.38 17.59 2.25
CA GLY A 427 23.80 17.56 3.66
C GLY A 427 23.95 16.12 4.16
N ASN A 428 23.26 15.80 5.26
CA ASN A 428 23.30 14.47 5.89
C ASN A 428 22.21 13.50 5.37
N TYR A 429 21.36 13.95 4.45
CA TYR A 429 20.23 13.21 3.96
C TYR A 429 20.38 12.83 2.49
N SER A 430 19.75 11.74 2.12
CA SER A 430 19.43 11.38 0.74
C SER A 430 17.94 11.66 0.49
N TYR A 431 17.61 12.06 -0.72
CA TYR A 431 16.24 12.33 -1.13
C TYR A 431 15.91 11.45 -2.32
N GLU A 432 14.76 10.82 -2.27
CA GLU A 432 14.19 10.03 -3.35
C GLU A 432 13.11 10.86 -4.04
N LEU A 433 13.32 11.22 -5.29
CA LEU A 433 12.34 11.89 -6.15
C LEU A 433 11.69 10.86 -7.05
N ALA A 434 10.42 10.61 -6.86
CA ALA A 434 9.65 9.60 -7.56
C ALA A 434 8.41 10.20 -8.26
N PRO A 435 8.58 10.94 -9.36
CA PRO A 435 7.45 11.43 -10.14
C PRO A 435 6.92 10.35 -11.07
N ILE A 436 5.65 10.45 -11.46
CA ILE A 436 5.12 9.61 -12.55
C ILE A 436 5.82 9.96 -13.86
N THR A 437 6.54 8.99 -14.43
CA THR A 437 7.33 9.18 -15.65
C THR A 437 6.82 8.39 -16.84
N PHE A 438 6.09 7.29 -16.60
CA PHE A 438 5.55 6.45 -17.68
C PHE A 438 4.18 5.87 -17.34
N GLN A 439 3.48 5.48 -18.39
CA GLN A 439 2.32 4.60 -18.33
C GLN A 439 2.70 3.24 -18.92
N TYR A 440 2.19 2.14 -18.36
CA TYR A 440 2.51 0.79 -18.80
C TYR A 440 1.32 0.07 -19.44
N TYR A 441 1.65 -0.88 -20.32
CA TYR A 441 0.70 -1.70 -21.06
C TYR A 441 1.24 -3.12 -21.17
N ASN A 442 0.37 -4.11 -21.26
CA ASN A 442 0.77 -5.50 -21.45
C ASN A 442 1.17 -5.82 -22.91
N ALA A 443 1.50 -7.08 -23.21
CA ALA A 443 1.88 -7.54 -24.54
C ALA A 443 0.81 -7.30 -25.62
N GLN A 444 -0.46 -7.17 -25.23
CA GLN A 444 -1.59 -6.85 -26.11
C GLN A 444 -1.88 -5.35 -26.19
N LYS A 445 -1.05 -4.53 -25.54
CA LYS A 445 -1.20 -3.08 -25.41
C LYS A 445 -2.46 -2.64 -24.65
N GLU A 446 -2.90 -3.49 -23.72
CA GLU A 446 -3.93 -3.16 -22.75
C GLU A 446 -3.28 -2.65 -21.46
N THR A 447 -3.84 -1.58 -20.89
CA THR A 447 -3.44 -1.09 -19.58
C THR A 447 -4.44 -1.50 -18.51
N VAL A 448 -4.04 -1.39 -17.24
CA VAL A 448 -4.96 -1.55 -16.12
C VAL A 448 -5.99 -0.43 -16.14
N PRO A 449 -7.29 -0.71 -16.01
CA PRO A 449 -8.31 0.32 -15.92
C PRO A 449 -8.07 1.25 -14.72
N GLU A 450 -8.37 2.54 -14.84
CA GLU A 450 -8.25 3.53 -13.76
C GLU A 450 -9.05 3.16 -12.50
N LYS A 451 -10.12 2.38 -12.69
CA LYS A 451 -10.94 1.84 -11.58
C LYS A 451 -10.41 0.54 -11.00
N GLY A 452 -9.29 0.04 -11.49
CA GLY A 452 -8.70 -1.25 -11.09
C GLY A 452 -9.24 -2.47 -11.82
N LEU A 453 -8.56 -3.59 -11.61
CA LEU A 453 -8.95 -4.91 -12.08
C LEU A 453 -10.10 -5.44 -11.21
N THR A 454 -11.15 -5.93 -11.84
CA THR A 454 -12.28 -6.57 -11.11
C THR A 454 -11.91 -8.01 -10.78
N ALA A 455 -12.11 -8.43 -9.54
CA ALA A 455 -11.92 -9.82 -9.15
C ALA A 455 -12.96 -10.74 -9.81
N ASP A 456 -12.55 -11.98 -10.16
CA ASP A 456 -13.44 -13.01 -10.69
C ASP A 456 -14.48 -13.43 -9.64
N TYR A 457 -14.08 -13.45 -8.37
CA TYR A 457 -14.94 -13.74 -7.22
C TYR A 457 -14.81 -12.61 -6.21
N THR A 458 -15.89 -11.84 -6.05
CA THR A 458 -15.92 -10.74 -5.08
C THR A 458 -16.10 -11.29 -3.68
N VAL A 459 -15.13 -11.04 -2.82
CA VAL A 459 -15.12 -11.35 -1.38
C VAL A 459 -14.53 -10.14 -0.66
N SER A 460 -15.25 -9.60 0.31
CA SER A 460 -14.75 -8.47 1.08
C SER A 460 -14.07 -8.92 2.36
N ASP A 461 -12.86 -8.45 2.55
CA ASP A 461 -12.11 -8.60 3.79
C ASP A 461 -12.82 -7.92 4.97
N TRP A 462 -13.55 -6.86 4.65
CA TRP A 462 -14.22 -6.00 5.60
C TRP A 462 -15.53 -6.56 6.12
N ASN A 463 -16.38 -7.06 5.23
CA ASN A 463 -17.76 -7.45 5.57
C ASN A 463 -17.86 -8.76 6.37
N GLU A 464 -16.87 -9.62 6.25
CA GLU A 464 -16.87 -10.96 6.85
C GLU A 464 -16.05 -11.03 8.16
N GLY A 465 -15.35 -9.95 8.51
CA GLY A 465 -14.47 -9.81 9.67
C GLY A 465 -13.04 -10.25 9.40
N TYR A 466 -12.11 -9.56 10.07
CA TYR A 466 -10.69 -9.89 9.97
C TYR A 466 -10.36 -11.13 10.80
N VAL A 467 -9.88 -12.16 10.13
CA VAL A 467 -9.40 -13.41 10.72
C VAL A 467 -7.98 -13.64 10.26
N ASN A 468 -7.16 -14.37 11.00
CA ASN A 468 -5.78 -14.65 10.66
C ASN A 468 -5.64 -15.27 9.28
N PHE A 469 -4.55 -14.94 8.59
CA PHE A 469 -4.21 -15.54 7.31
C PHE A 469 -4.11 -17.06 7.42
N GLY A 470 -4.73 -17.77 6.48
CA GLY A 470 -4.72 -19.23 6.44
C GLY A 470 -5.69 -19.93 7.40
N ASP A 471 -6.44 -19.18 8.19
CA ASP A 471 -7.55 -19.74 8.95
C ASP A 471 -8.70 -20.10 7.99
N ASN A 472 -9.31 -21.28 8.18
CA ASN A 472 -10.41 -21.74 7.32
C ASN A 472 -11.67 -20.87 7.40
N CYS A 473 -11.76 -19.97 8.39
CA CYS A 473 -12.81 -18.97 8.51
C CYS A 473 -12.44 -17.64 7.84
N GLU A 474 -11.20 -17.46 7.37
CA GLU A 474 -10.78 -16.26 6.65
C GLU A 474 -11.46 -16.24 5.26
N PRO A 475 -12.25 -15.20 4.94
CA PRO A 475 -13.18 -15.27 3.82
C PRO A 475 -12.55 -15.51 2.44
N MET A 476 -11.43 -14.83 2.15
CA MET A 476 -10.76 -14.98 0.84
C MET A 476 -10.04 -16.31 0.73
N TRP A 477 -9.39 -16.76 1.81
CA TRP A 477 -8.78 -18.08 1.90
C TRP A 477 -9.83 -19.19 1.79
N ALA A 478 -10.96 -19.09 2.53
CA ALA A 478 -12.06 -20.04 2.46
C ALA A 478 -12.61 -20.15 1.03
N LYS A 479 -12.71 -19.02 0.31
CA LYS A 479 -13.15 -19.02 -1.09
C LYS A 479 -12.11 -19.66 -2.01
N ALA A 480 -10.83 -19.44 -1.77
CA ALA A 480 -9.78 -20.13 -2.51
C ALA A 480 -9.84 -21.64 -2.32
N LEU A 481 -10.00 -22.10 -1.06
CA LEU A 481 -10.16 -23.52 -0.74
C LEU A 481 -11.39 -24.13 -1.42
N GLU A 482 -12.53 -23.43 -1.41
CA GLU A 482 -13.75 -23.88 -2.11
C GLU A 482 -13.50 -24.11 -3.60
N LEU A 483 -12.78 -23.19 -4.25
CA LEU A 483 -12.49 -23.29 -5.67
C LEU A 483 -11.46 -24.40 -6.00
N ILE A 484 -10.47 -24.57 -5.14
CA ILE A 484 -9.44 -25.60 -5.28
C ILE A 484 -10.05 -26.99 -5.07
N THR A 485 -10.72 -27.20 -3.95
CA THR A 485 -11.26 -28.50 -3.56
C THR A 485 -12.58 -28.84 -4.24
N LYS A 486 -13.25 -27.85 -4.84
CA LYS A 486 -14.61 -27.96 -5.40
C LYS A 486 -15.66 -28.40 -4.36
N LYS A 487 -15.33 -28.24 -3.09
CA LYS A 487 -16.21 -28.52 -1.97
C LYS A 487 -16.68 -27.18 -1.40
N ARG A 488 -17.98 -27.00 -1.32
CA ARG A 488 -18.52 -25.85 -0.62
C ARG A 488 -18.03 -25.90 0.82
N SER A 489 -17.34 -24.86 1.27
CA SER A 489 -16.92 -24.75 2.67
C SER A 489 -18.14 -24.98 3.55
N SER A 490 -18.09 -26.01 4.39
CA SER A 490 -19.10 -26.25 5.42
C SER A 490 -18.93 -25.27 6.59
N VAL A 491 -17.92 -24.42 6.51
CA VAL A 491 -17.75 -23.30 7.42
C VAL A 491 -18.92 -22.36 7.11
N THR A 492 -20.06 -22.58 7.75
CA THR A 492 -20.98 -21.49 8.06
C THR A 492 -20.07 -20.37 8.50
N SER A 493 -20.10 -19.24 7.77
CA SER A 493 -19.38 -18.03 8.17
C SER A 493 -19.41 -18.04 9.69
N ALA A 494 -18.33 -18.45 10.33
CA ALA A 494 -18.13 -18.14 11.69
C ALA A 494 -18.02 -16.62 11.63
N ARG A 495 -19.15 -15.96 11.53
CA ARG A 495 -19.31 -14.73 12.24
C ARG A 495 -18.81 -15.09 13.62
N SER A 496 -17.53 -15.03 13.82
CA SER A 496 -16.99 -14.67 15.09
C SER A 496 -17.67 -13.35 15.30
N VAL A 497 -18.77 -13.42 15.99
CA VAL A 497 -19.64 -12.31 16.22
C VAL A 497 -18.82 -11.41 17.11
N SER A 498 -17.90 -10.63 16.49
CA SER A 498 -17.42 -9.44 17.12
C SER A 498 -18.69 -8.68 17.48
N SER A 499 -18.95 -8.52 18.77
CA SER A 499 -20.06 -7.70 19.26
C SER A 499 -19.82 -6.23 18.87
N VAL A 500 -18.61 -5.91 18.39
CA VAL A 500 -18.16 -4.59 18.00
C VAL A 500 -18.59 -4.33 16.55
N ARG A 501 -19.48 -3.36 16.39
CA ARG A 501 -19.88 -2.86 15.08
C ARG A 501 -18.97 -1.69 14.71
N VAL A 502 -18.29 -1.82 13.59
CA VAL A 502 -17.37 -0.80 13.06
C VAL A 502 -17.61 -0.59 11.57
N GLN A 503 -17.28 0.59 11.09
CA GLN A 503 -17.23 0.91 9.66
C GLN A 503 -15.89 1.55 9.31
N PRO A 504 -15.33 1.31 8.11
CA PRO A 504 -14.11 1.99 7.70
C PRO A 504 -14.34 3.49 7.64
N VAL A 505 -13.43 4.25 8.24
CA VAL A 505 -13.50 5.73 8.19
C VAL A 505 -12.87 6.22 6.90
N SER A 506 -11.78 5.63 6.50
CA SER A 506 -11.07 5.82 5.26
C SER A 506 -9.89 4.84 5.22
N THR A 507 -9.57 4.34 4.05
CA THR A 507 -8.38 3.53 3.82
C THR A 507 -7.12 4.37 3.60
N ALA A 508 -7.23 5.70 3.57
CA ALA A 508 -6.10 6.58 3.29
C ALA A 508 -5.29 6.95 4.53
N LEU A 509 -4.92 5.94 5.33
CA LEU A 509 -3.76 6.11 6.19
C LEU A 509 -2.52 6.25 5.29
N PRO A 510 -1.55 7.12 5.62
CA PRO A 510 -0.32 7.18 4.88
C PRO A 510 0.25 5.76 4.84
N SER A 511 0.44 5.22 3.64
CA SER A 511 1.24 4.00 3.54
C SER A 511 2.57 4.28 4.22
N LEU A 512 3.13 3.28 4.88
CA LEU A 512 4.49 3.35 5.43
C LEU A 512 5.46 3.43 4.25
N LYS A 513 5.49 4.58 3.56
CA LYS A 513 6.32 4.85 2.39
C LYS A 513 7.80 4.59 2.64
N HIS A 514 8.18 4.52 3.92
CA HIS A 514 9.57 4.41 4.35
C HIS A 514 10.07 2.98 4.54
N GLN A 515 9.20 1.98 4.46
CA GLN A 515 9.60 0.58 4.71
C GLN A 515 9.79 -0.21 3.42
N HIS A 516 8.96 0.06 2.41
CA HIS A 516 9.03 -0.60 1.11
C HIS A 516 8.72 0.37 -0.03
N PRO A 517 9.32 0.19 -1.21
CA PRO A 517 8.99 0.99 -2.38
C PRO A 517 7.51 0.84 -2.73
N GLN A 518 6.88 1.96 -3.03
CA GLN A 518 5.47 2.02 -3.36
C GLN A 518 5.29 2.39 -4.84
N GLY A 519 4.41 1.67 -5.51
CA GLY A 519 4.13 1.90 -6.91
C GLY A 519 4.90 0.99 -7.86
N ALA A 520 4.87 1.28 -9.17
CA ALA A 520 5.71 0.63 -10.16
C ALA A 520 7.02 1.43 -10.27
N VAL A 521 8.00 1.04 -9.49
CA VAL A 521 9.27 1.75 -9.32
C VAL A 521 10.35 1.12 -10.18
N VAL A 522 11.05 1.96 -10.96
CA VAL A 522 12.25 1.60 -11.72
C VAL A 522 13.38 2.50 -11.22
N TYR A 523 14.41 1.90 -10.66
CA TYR A 523 15.65 2.61 -10.36
C TYR A 523 16.50 2.71 -11.63
N GLN A 524 17.01 3.89 -11.90
CA GLN A 524 17.97 4.06 -12.99
C GLN A 524 19.28 3.37 -12.60
N SER A 525 19.77 2.46 -13.44
CA SER A 525 21.11 1.88 -13.25
C SER A 525 22.16 2.96 -13.51
N ASN A 526 22.90 3.34 -12.49
CA ASN A 526 24.09 4.19 -12.63
C ASN A 526 25.17 3.53 -13.48
#